data_f013e2ec194c8abaf7b0f33e9b2c9f5a
#
_entry.id   f013e2ec194c8abaf7b0f33e9b2c9f5a
#
_cell.length_a   1.000
_cell.length_b   1.000
_cell.length_c   1.000
_cell.angle_alpha   90.00
_cell.angle_beta   90.00
_cell.angle_gamma   90.00
#
_symmetry.space_group_name_H-M   'P 1'
#
loop_
_entity.id
_entity.type
_entity.pdbx_description
1 polymer ?
#
loop_
_entity_poly.entity_id
_entity_poly.type
_entity_poly.pdbx_seq_one_letter_code
_entity_poly.pdbx_strand_id
1 'polypeptide(L)'
;QQVVNEVLDCELFYQNQVSDRARYPFITYSFISTEQDTTGDWLGEGRQYETHLQVDCHADNAIQAMDMANNLWNALQSGVYRSYFEQADIEPGQFTNTSDRTILAGINYDYRFGFDCSFLMSNGGHVYSPDDLRFQAQPETEIKTVQLSDAGDSEVISANGKEKEQ
;
A
#
# COMPACT_ATOMS: atom_id res chain seq x y z
N GLN A 1 4.62 4.55 -15.00
CA GLN A 1 5.31 4.72 -16.30
C GLN A 1 4.64 5.81 -17.14
N GLN A 2 3.32 5.78 -17.37
CA GLN A 2 2.63 6.76 -18.22
C GLN A 2 2.85 8.21 -17.74
N VAL A 3 2.61 8.47 -16.46
CA VAL A 3 2.83 9.81 -15.86
C VAL A 3 4.28 10.26 -16.01
N VAL A 4 5.24 9.38 -15.77
CA VAL A 4 6.67 9.71 -15.93
C VAL A 4 7.00 10.10 -17.36
N ASN A 5 6.52 9.34 -18.34
CA ASN A 5 6.77 9.61 -19.75
C ASN A 5 6.16 10.95 -20.21
N GLU A 6 4.97 11.30 -19.69
CA GLU A 6 4.33 12.57 -20.07
C GLU A 6 4.94 13.80 -19.39
N VAL A 7 5.44 13.64 -18.17
CA VAL A 7 5.98 14.77 -17.38
C VAL A 7 7.44 15.04 -17.67
N LEU A 8 8.25 13.98 -17.83
CA LEU A 8 9.71 14.08 -17.85
C LEU A 8 10.37 13.50 -19.10
N ASP A 9 9.64 12.71 -19.89
CA ASP A 9 10.16 12.04 -21.11
C ASP A 9 11.52 11.35 -20.85
N CYS A 10 11.63 10.59 -19.76
CA CYS A 10 12.85 9.90 -19.38
C CYS A 10 12.58 8.44 -18.99
N GLU A 11 13.63 7.64 -18.95
CA GLU A 11 13.55 6.21 -18.61
C GLU A 11 13.28 6.02 -17.11
N LEU A 12 12.47 5.01 -16.80
CA LEU A 12 12.14 4.59 -15.45
C LEU A 12 12.66 3.17 -15.21
N PHE A 13 13.53 3.01 -14.23
CA PHE A 13 14.13 1.74 -13.87
C PHE A 13 13.75 1.30 -12.45
N TYR A 14 13.67 0.01 -12.24
CA TYR A 14 13.77 -0.52 -10.88
C TYR A 14 15.19 -0.33 -10.36
N GLN A 15 15.37 0.14 -9.14
CA GLN A 15 16.66 0.58 -8.59
C GLN A 15 17.80 -0.43 -8.77
N ASN A 16 17.52 -1.72 -8.64
CA ASN A 16 18.52 -2.79 -8.78
C ASN A 16 18.70 -3.29 -10.23
N GLN A 17 18.01 -2.67 -11.19
CA GLN A 17 18.03 -3.06 -12.60
C GLN A 17 18.53 -1.95 -13.51
N VAL A 18 19.13 -0.91 -12.95
CA VAL A 18 19.77 0.15 -13.73
C VAL A 18 20.95 -0.47 -14.49
N SER A 19 20.92 -0.37 -15.80
CA SER A 19 22.00 -0.89 -16.64
C SER A 19 23.14 0.12 -16.73
N ASP A 20 24.38 -0.36 -16.97
CA ASP A 20 25.54 0.48 -17.24
C ASP A 20 25.37 1.40 -18.48
N ARG A 21 24.30 1.19 -19.25
CA ARG A 21 23.94 1.99 -20.42
C ARG A 21 22.93 3.09 -20.13
N ALA A 22 22.39 3.13 -18.90
CA ALA A 22 21.49 4.21 -18.51
C ALA A 22 22.18 5.56 -18.68
N ARG A 23 21.47 6.49 -19.30
CA ARG A 23 21.98 7.85 -19.54
C ARG A 23 21.16 8.83 -18.74
N TYR A 24 21.82 9.79 -18.14
CA TYR A 24 21.12 10.89 -17.49
C TYR A 24 20.32 11.71 -18.52
N PRO A 25 19.14 12.23 -18.14
CA PRO A 25 18.47 11.98 -16.87
C PRO A 25 17.64 10.68 -16.90
N PHE A 26 17.46 10.04 -15.76
CA PHE A 26 16.60 8.88 -15.59
C PHE A 26 15.98 8.85 -14.17
N ILE A 27 14.99 8.00 -13.97
CA ILE A 27 14.34 7.84 -12.69
C ILE A 27 14.53 6.41 -12.22
N THR A 28 14.72 6.24 -10.92
CA THR A 28 14.66 4.93 -10.29
C THR A 28 13.52 4.85 -9.29
N TYR A 29 12.97 3.65 -9.11
CA TYR A 29 12.04 3.37 -8.02
C TYR A 29 12.43 2.08 -7.31
N SER A 30 12.09 2.01 -6.03
CA SER A 30 12.19 0.79 -5.24
C SER A 30 11.01 0.68 -4.29
N PHE A 31 10.66 -0.56 -3.96
CA PHE A 31 9.64 -0.79 -2.94
C PHE A 31 10.27 -0.71 -1.55
N ILE A 32 9.72 0.16 -0.70
CA ILE A 32 10.02 0.21 0.74
C ILE A 32 9.25 -0.90 1.45
N SER A 33 7.97 -1.01 1.13
CA SER A 33 7.11 -2.10 1.56
C SER A 33 6.08 -2.40 0.49
N THR A 34 5.70 -3.67 0.40
CA THR A 34 4.67 -4.15 -0.52
C THR A 34 3.53 -4.74 0.28
N GLU A 35 2.32 -4.56 -0.21
CA GLU A 35 1.13 -5.26 0.28
C GLU A 35 0.90 -5.17 1.79
N GLN A 36 0.96 -3.96 2.36
CA GLN A 36 0.51 -3.73 3.72
C GLN A 36 -1.02 -3.72 3.76
N ASP A 37 -1.62 -4.78 4.28
CA ASP A 37 -3.06 -4.87 4.39
C ASP A 37 -3.63 -3.73 5.25
N THR A 38 -4.60 -3.01 4.70
CA THR A 38 -5.33 -1.94 5.39
C THR A 38 -6.69 -2.41 5.89
N THR A 39 -7.16 -3.56 5.39
CA THR A 39 -8.42 -4.17 5.77
C THR A 39 -8.18 -5.48 6.52
N GLY A 40 -9.06 -5.79 7.48
CA GLY A 40 -9.05 -7.07 8.20
C GLY A 40 -9.76 -8.21 7.46
N ASP A 41 -9.97 -8.06 6.16
CA ASP A 41 -10.66 -9.06 5.34
C ASP A 41 -9.74 -10.22 4.98
N TRP A 42 -9.80 -11.25 5.78
CA TRP A 42 -8.98 -12.47 5.61
C TRP A 42 -9.50 -13.42 4.53
N LEU A 43 -10.72 -13.23 4.03
CA LEU A 43 -11.27 -13.94 2.87
C LEU A 43 -10.86 -13.31 1.55
N GLY A 44 -10.43 -12.03 1.58
CA GLY A 44 -9.93 -11.32 0.42
C GLY A 44 -11.02 -10.72 -0.49
N GLU A 45 -12.28 -10.70 -0.07
CA GLU A 45 -13.39 -10.17 -0.89
C GLU A 45 -13.29 -8.66 -1.12
N GLY A 46 -12.77 -7.93 -0.14
CA GLY A 46 -12.60 -6.48 -0.20
C GLY A 46 -11.22 -6.03 0.23
N ARG A 47 -10.20 -6.87 0.01
CA ARG A 47 -8.83 -6.60 0.44
C ARG A 47 -8.29 -5.33 -0.20
N GLN A 48 -7.90 -4.41 0.66
CA GLN A 48 -7.13 -3.23 0.28
C GLN A 48 -5.76 -3.30 0.94
N TYR A 49 -4.76 -2.87 0.22
CA TYR A 49 -3.39 -2.85 0.72
C TYR A 49 -2.67 -1.59 0.26
N GLU A 50 -1.73 -1.17 1.06
CA GLU A 50 -0.88 -0.02 0.79
C GLU A 50 0.52 -0.48 0.38
N THR A 51 1.04 0.14 -0.68
CA THR A 51 2.40 -0.09 -1.16
C THR A 51 3.19 1.19 -1.04
N HIS A 52 4.37 1.13 -0.43
CA HIS A 52 5.26 2.26 -0.28
C HIS A 52 6.43 2.15 -1.25
N LEU A 53 6.67 3.24 -1.96
CA LEU A 53 7.70 3.37 -2.97
C LEU A 53 8.66 4.50 -2.62
N GLN A 54 9.93 4.28 -2.87
CA GLN A 54 10.92 5.33 -3.00
C GLN A 54 11.10 5.64 -4.48
N VAL A 55 11.12 6.91 -4.83
CA VAL A 55 11.33 7.41 -6.19
C VAL A 55 12.47 8.40 -6.17
N ASP A 56 13.47 8.17 -7.01
CA ASP A 56 14.66 9.02 -7.12
C ASP A 56 14.88 9.45 -8.58
N CYS A 57 15.08 10.74 -8.79
CA CYS A 57 15.41 11.34 -10.07
C CYS A 57 16.91 11.59 -10.14
N HIS A 58 17.56 11.07 -11.16
CA HIS A 58 19.01 11.13 -11.38
C HIS A 58 19.33 12.06 -12.56
N ALA A 59 20.29 12.95 -12.40
CA ALA A 59 20.71 13.88 -13.45
C ALA A 59 22.21 14.21 -13.39
N ASP A 60 22.70 14.88 -14.41
CA ASP A 60 24.09 15.37 -14.49
C ASP A 60 24.40 16.52 -13.52
N ASN A 61 23.37 17.17 -12.99
CA ASN A 61 23.52 18.24 -12.02
C ASN A 61 22.36 18.30 -11.01
N ALA A 62 22.63 18.87 -9.85
CA ALA A 62 21.71 18.91 -8.73
C ALA A 62 20.39 19.67 -9.02
N ILE A 63 20.48 20.77 -9.80
CA ILE A 63 19.29 21.59 -10.11
C ILE A 63 18.33 20.79 -10.97
N GLN A 64 18.84 20.12 -12.01
CA GLN A 64 18.03 19.28 -12.87
C GLN A 64 17.37 18.13 -12.11
N ALA A 65 18.13 17.43 -11.26
CA ALA A 65 17.57 16.34 -10.45
C ALA A 65 16.46 16.84 -9.51
N MET A 66 16.65 18.00 -8.89
CA MET A 66 15.66 18.64 -8.03
C MET A 66 14.40 19.04 -8.79
N ASP A 67 14.56 19.69 -9.95
CA ASP A 67 13.43 20.12 -10.78
C ASP A 67 12.61 18.91 -11.28
N MET A 68 13.27 17.83 -11.68
CA MET A 68 12.62 16.59 -12.08
C MET A 68 11.81 15.99 -10.92
N ALA A 69 12.41 15.90 -9.74
CA ALA A 69 11.73 15.36 -8.56
C ALA A 69 10.49 16.19 -8.17
N ASN A 70 10.62 17.53 -8.19
CA ASN A 70 9.52 18.43 -7.87
C ASN A 70 8.40 18.36 -8.92
N ASN A 71 8.75 18.29 -10.21
CA ASN A 71 7.77 18.18 -11.28
C ASN A 71 7.01 16.87 -11.21
N LEU A 72 7.70 15.77 -10.98
CA LEU A 72 7.07 14.46 -10.82
C LEU A 72 6.19 14.39 -9.56
N TRP A 73 6.69 14.91 -8.44
CA TRP A 73 5.94 14.99 -7.17
C TRP A 73 4.63 15.76 -7.33
N ASN A 74 4.68 16.93 -7.97
CA ASN A 74 3.50 17.74 -8.26
C ASN A 74 2.52 17.02 -9.21
N ALA A 75 3.05 16.37 -10.24
CA ALA A 75 2.24 15.64 -11.20
C ALA A 75 1.47 14.49 -10.56
N LEU A 76 2.13 13.66 -9.76
CA LEU A 76 1.52 12.51 -9.10
C LEU A 76 0.41 12.90 -8.12
N GLN A 77 0.46 14.10 -7.54
CA GLN A 77 -0.58 14.62 -6.65
C GLN A 77 -1.63 15.47 -7.36
N SER A 78 -1.39 15.81 -8.62
CA SER A 78 -2.32 16.66 -9.37
C SER A 78 -3.53 15.87 -9.86
N GLY A 79 -4.69 16.52 -9.89
CA GLY A 79 -5.90 15.93 -10.48
C GLY A 79 -5.82 15.66 -11.99
N VAL A 80 -4.79 16.18 -12.68
CA VAL A 80 -4.62 16.01 -14.14
C VAL A 80 -4.42 14.55 -14.51
N TYR A 81 -3.65 13.82 -13.70
CA TYR A 81 -3.32 12.40 -13.96
C TYR A 81 -4.21 11.42 -13.19
N ARG A 82 -5.25 11.92 -12.53
CA ARG A 82 -6.15 11.09 -11.71
C ARG A 82 -6.79 9.95 -12.50
N SER A 83 -7.14 10.19 -13.75
CA SER A 83 -7.74 9.16 -14.61
C SER A 83 -6.85 7.94 -14.86
N TYR A 84 -5.53 8.10 -14.84
CA TYR A 84 -4.60 6.97 -14.97
C TYR A 84 -4.60 6.09 -13.72
N PHE A 85 -4.70 6.72 -12.55
CA PHE A 85 -4.79 6.00 -11.28
C PHE A 85 -6.14 5.28 -11.16
N GLU A 86 -7.23 5.95 -11.49
CA GLU A 86 -8.59 5.37 -11.49
C GLU A 86 -8.70 4.15 -12.44
N GLN A 87 -8.12 4.23 -13.64
CA GLN A 87 -8.12 3.11 -14.59
C GLN A 87 -7.31 1.90 -14.08
N ALA A 88 -6.32 2.13 -13.23
CA ALA A 88 -5.49 1.09 -12.65
C ALA A 88 -5.98 0.61 -11.28
N ASP A 89 -7.10 1.15 -10.79
CA ASP A 89 -7.63 0.90 -9.45
C ASP A 89 -6.60 1.19 -8.35
N ILE A 90 -5.93 2.33 -8.49
CA ILE A 90 -4.88 2.81 -7.58
C ILE A 90 -5.30 4.17 -7.04
N GLU A 91 -5.14 4.38 -5.75
CA GLU A 91 -5.34 5.69 -5.11
C GLU A 91 -4.00 6.21 -4.56
N PRO A 92 -3.53 7.40 -4.99
CA PRO A 92 -2.36 8.03 -4.38
C PRO A 92 -2.58 8.32 -2.89
N GLY A 93 -1.68 7.83 -2.06
CA GLY A 93 -1.72 8.01 -0.61
C GLY A 93 -0.86 9.17 -0.14
N GLN A 94 0.07 8.90 0.78
CA GLN A 94 0.95 9.91 1.35
C GLN A 94 2.22 10.11 0.50
N PHE A 95 2.69 11.35 0.43
CA PHE A 95 3.93 11.72 -0.21
C PHE A 95 4.80 12.48 0.77
N THR A 96 6.07 12.11 0.89
CA THR A 96 7.05 12.92 1.62
C THR A 96 7.47 14.13 0.79
N ASN A 97 8.11 15.10 1.42
CA ASN A 97 8.75 16.17 0.69
C ASN A 97 9.94 15.64 -0.13
N THR A 98 10.23 16.30 -1.23
CA THR A 98 11.44 16.02 -2.01
C THR A 98 12.69 16.34 -1.19
N SER A 99 13.71 15.51 -1.31
CA SER A 99 14.97 15.63 -0.57
C SER A 99 16.18 15.31 -1.42
N ASP A 100 17.30 15.92 -1.09
CA ASP A 100 18.60 15.63 -1.70
C ASP A 100 19.10 14.27 -1.18
N ARG A 101 19.36 13.36 -2.12
CA ARG A 101 19.88 12.00 -1.88
C ARG A 101 21.15 11.75 -2.69
N THR A 102 21.83 12.83 -3.10
CA THR A 102 23.08 12.79 -3.88
C THR A 102 24.13 11.91 -3.20
N ILE A 103 24.76 11.06 -3.99
CA ILE A 103 25.84 10.18 -3.51
C ILE A 103 27.09 10.37 -4.34
N LEU A 104 28.25 10.07 -3.74
CA LEU A 104 29.51 10.00 -4.44
C LEU A 104 29.65 8.59 -5.07
N ALA A 105 29.55 8.52 -6.39
CA ALA A 105 29.73 7.30 -7.16
C ALA A 105 31.15 7.27 -7.80
N GLY A 106 32.09 6.64 -7.12
CA GLY A 106 33.48 6.63 -7.53
C GLY A 106 34.11 8.03 -7.41
N ILE A 107 34.47 8.64 -8.54
CA ILE A 107 35.05 10.00 -8.61
C ILE A 107 34.03 11.08 -8.98
N ASN A 108 32.82 10.69 -9.35
CA ASN A 108 31.74 11.58 -9.77
C ASN A 108 30.59 11.58 -8.77
N TYR A 109 29.83 12.66 -8.74
CA TYR A 109 28.58 12.70 -8.00
C TYR A 109 27.45 12.19 -8.89
N ASP A 110 26.62 11.29 -8.31
CA ASP A 110 25.31 10.99 -8.84
C ASP A 110 24.32 11.93 -8.15
N TYR A 111 23.95 13.00 -8.87
CA TYR A 111 23.00 13.98 -8.35
C TYR A 111 21.61 13.37 -8.36
N ARG A 112 21.09 13.14 -7.17
CA ARG A 112 19.85 12.41 -6.94
C ARG A 112 18.94 13.16 -6.00
N PHE A 113 17.75 13.47 -6.45
CA PHE A 113 16.66 14.00 -5.63
C PHE A 113 15.46 13.08 -5.70
N GLY A 114 14.79 12.89 -4.58
CA GLY A 114 13.70 11.94 -4.53
C GLY A 114 12.74 12.18 -3.39
N PHE A 115 11.68 11.39 -3.39
CA PHE A 115 10.63 11.37 -2.37
C PHE A 115 10.13 9.94 -2.18
N ASP A 116 9.48 9.71 -1.04
CA ASP A 116 8.76 8.47 -0.79
C ASP A 116 7.27 8.73 -0.96
N CYS A 117 6.57 7.75 -1.51
CA CYS A 117 5.13 7.84 -1.73
C CYS A 117 4.44 6.51 -1.45
N SER A 118 3.18 6.59 -1.07
CA SER A 118 2.35 5.41 -0.93
C SER A 118 1.19 5.40 -1.92
N PHE A 119 0.74 4.20 -2.24
CA PHE A 119 -0.42 3.98 -3.09
C PHE A 119 -1.31 2.92 -2.45
N LEU A 120 -2.59 3.25 -2.31
CA LEU A 120 -3.61 2.30 -1.92
C LEU A 120 -4.10 1.58 -3.17
N MET A 121 -4.17 0.27 -3.10
CA MET A 121 -4.61 -0.60 -4.18
C MET A 121 -5.67 -1.56 -3.67
N SER A 122 -6.68 -1.81 -4.49
CA SER A 122 -7.58 -2.92 -4.26
C SER A 122 -7.08 -4.14 -5.00
N ASN A 123 -7.05 -5.24 -4.29
CA ASN A 123 -6.64 -6.49 -4.87
C ASN A 123 -7.88 -7.18 -5.46
N GLY A 124 -7.94 -7.27 -6.79
CA GLY A 124 -8.77 -8.27 -7.45
C GLY A 124 -8.22 -9.68 -7.21
N GLY A 125 -7.71 -9.92 -6.00
CA GLY A 125 -6.97 -11.11 -5.63
C GLY A 125 -7.86 -12.34 -5.48
N HIS A 126 -7.23 -13.44 -5.09
CA HIS A 126 -7.91 -14.70 -4.85
C HIS A 126 -8.88 -14.56 -3.68
N VAL A 127 -10.16 -14.72 -3.96
CA VAL A 127 -11.20 -14.80 -2.93
C VAL A 127 -11.25 -16.24 -2.45
N TYR A 128 -10.96 -16.44 -1.18
CA TYR A 128 -11.05 -17.77 -0.57
C TYR A 128 -12.51 -18.12 -0.27
N SER A 129 -12.96 -19.25 -0.77
CA SER A 129 -14.24 -19.81 -0.35
C SER A 129 -14.11 -20.44 1.05
N PRO A 130 -15.19 -20.58 1.81
CA PRO A 130 -15.16 -21.33 3.06
C PRO A 130 -14.61 -22.75 2.92
N ASP A 131 -14.74 -23.37 1.75
CA ASP A 131 -14.24 -24.72 1.46
C ASP A 131 -12.72 -24.77 1.26
N ASP A 132 -12.09 -23.63 0.93
CA ASP A 132 -10.63 -23.51 0.82
C ASP A 132 -9.94 -23.42 2.19
N LEU A 133 -10.70 -23.16 3.25
CA LEU A 133 -10.17 -23.08 4.59
C LEU A 133 -9.81 -24.48 5.11
N ARG A 134 -8.57 -24.66 5.51
CA ARG A 134 -8.07 -25.95 6.02
C ARG A 134 -8.56 -26.31 7.41
N PHE A 135 -9.34 -25.46 8.03
CA PHE A 135 -10.04 -25.75 9.27
C PHE A 135 -11.54 -25.66 9.02
N GLN A 136 -12.25 -26.66 9.43
CA GLN A 136 -13.70 -26.57 9.43
C GLN A 136 -14.10 -25.57 10.50
N ALA A 137 -14.88 -24.57 10.14
CA ALA A 137 -15.53 -23.71 11.10
C ALA A 137 -16.33 -24.64 12.02
N GLN A 138 -16.03 -24.59 13.31
CA GLN A 138 -16.87 -25.35 14.28
C GLN A 138 -18.29 -24.83 14.14
N PRO A 139 -19.28 -25.70 14.04
CA PRO A 139 -20.66 -25.24 13.97
C PRO A 139 -20.92 -24.35 15.18
N GLU A 140 -21.52 -23.20 14.93
CA GLU A 140 -21.88 -22.26 15.98
C GLU A 140 -22.68 -23.02 17.03
N THR A 141 -22.10 -23.16 18.19
CA THR A 141 -22.81 -23.80 19.31
C THR A 141 -23.71 -22.75 19.90
N GLU A 142 -25.00 -22.85 19.61
CA GLU A 142 -26.00 -21.99 20.20
C GLU A 142 -25.93 -22.08 21.71
N ILE A 143 -25.57 -20.98 22.39
CA ILE A 143 -25.56 -20.95 23.84
C ILE A 143 -27.02 -20.95 24.31
N LYS A 144 -27.52 -22.14 24.66
CA LYS A 144 -28.92 -22.30 25.06
C LYS A 144 -29.18 -21.86 26.50
N THR A 145 -28.18 -21.92 27.36
CA THR A 145 -28.28 -21.58 28.77
C THR A 145 -26.95 -21.10 29.34
N VAL A 146 -26.95 -20.03 30.07
CA VAL A 146 -25.86 -19.58 30.91
C VAL A 146 -26.26 -19.75 32.37
N GLN A 147 -25.50 -20.53 33.13
CA GLN A 147 -25.65 -20.58 34.58
C GLN A 147 -24.77 -19.54 35.23
N LEU A 148 -25.39 -18.57 35.84
CA LEU A 148 -24.71 -17.60 36.70
C LEU A 148 -24.80 -18.15 38.14
N SER A 149 -23.66 -18.56 38.69
CA SER A 149 -23.56 -18.89 40.12
C SER A 149 -22.97 -17.68 40.84
N ASP A 150 -23.81 -16.90 41.48
CA ASP A 150 -23.37 -15.99 42.52
C ASP A 150 -23.48 -16.66 43.88
N ALA A 151 -22.71 -16.26 44.89
CA ALA A 151 -22.52 -16.94 46.14
C ALA A 151 -23.82 -16.99 46.98
N GLY A 152 -24.81 -17.75 46.55
CA GLY A 152 -26.05 -17.96 47.29
C GLY A 152 -27.29 -18.27 46.48
N ASP A 153 -27.39 -17.83 45.23
CA ASP A 153 -28.53 -18.11 44.37
C ASP A 153 -28.07 -18.42 42.92
N SER A 154 -28.60 -19.52 42.36
CA SER A 154 -28.35 -19.84 40.95
C SER A 154 -29.56 -19.46 40.10
N GLU A 155 -29.41 -18.37 39.34
CA GLU A 155 -30.37 -18.02 38.28
C GLU A 155 -29.98 -18.68 36.97
N VAL A 156 -30.96 -19.35 36.34
CA VAL A 156 -30.80 -19.95 35.02
C VAL A 156 -31.52 -19.07 34.02
N ILE A 157 -30.74 -18.33 33.20
CA ILE A 157 -31.29 -17.51 32.12
C ILE A 157 -31.28 -18.33 30.83
N SER A 158 -32.44 -18.53 30.22
CA SER A 158 -32.53 -19.15 28.91
C SER A 158 -32.51 -18.10 27.81
N ALA A 159 -31.88 -18.40 26.67
CA ALA A 159 -31.72 -17.50 25.52
C ALA A 159 -33.05 -16.95 24.95
N ASN A 160 -34.20 -17.48 25.36
CA ASN A 160 -35.51 -17.03 24.90
C ASN A 160 -36.20 -16.02 25.83
N GLY A 161 -35.51 -15.49 26.84
CA GLY A 161 -36.01 -14.36 27.65
C GLY A 161 -37.32 -14.65 28.43
N LYS A 162 -37.66 -15.89 28.69
CA LYS A 162 -38.77 -16.24 29.58
C LYS A 162 -38.20 -16.76 30.89
N GLU A 163 -38.28 -15.94 31.91
CA GLU A 163 -38.08 -16.36 33.28
C GLU A 163 -39.05 -17.56 33.57
N LYS A 164 -38.49 -18.64 34.01
CA LYS A 164 -39.29 -19.68 34.67
C LYS A 164 -39.09 -19.50 36.18
N GLU A 165 -40.04 -18.84 36.80
CA GLU A 165 -40.23 -18.97 38.25
C GLU A 165 -40.46 -20.44 38.61
N GLN A 166 -39.70 -20.89 39.55
CA GLN A 166 -40.03 -22.10 40.31
C GLN A 166 -40.69 -21.69 41.64
#